data_2c294c7479626e9df487b1bb1812da1b
#
_entry.id   2c294c7479626e9df487b1bb1812da1b
#
_cell.length_a   1.000
_cell.length_b   1.000
_cell.length_c   1.000
_cell.angle_alpha   90.00
_cell.angle_beta   90.00
_cell.angle_gamma   90.00
#
_symmetry.space_group_name_H-M   'P 1'
#
loop_
_entity.id
_entity.type
_entity.pdbx_description
1 polymer ?
#
loop_
_entity_poly.entity_id
_entity_poly.type
_entity_poly.pdbx_seq_one_letter_code
_entity_poly.pdbx_strand_id
1 'polypeptide(L)'
;QGHRGTPTVLLLLQAAPQVFFLIQGEVLGQGADDAAGTHRIDQDAVAAQVVLRMGNLEALKGQSTVGSLLPALLDKGMTSIPATSPFAVNVPGAIEAWGAILKARGTWSLDRVLAPAINYAENGFPIAPRVGFDWAKQLAKLGNSEGATRHYLFNGQAPAEGSVIKLPALAATLKAIAKDGPRAFYEGPIAEDMVATLNAKGSVLSLEDFAKHRGEAQTPISTNYRGLDLVELPPNGQGLTALVLVNILENFDMKSLDPVGPDRFHLQLEAARLAFAIRDTHIAEPAFMRVGVDKLLDKAFAKSLAAKIDRTKRVPLPPHPAPGGDTVYLTVVDKDRRACSLINSLYSSFGSGICTEKTGVMFNNRGSGFVLKPDHPNALGPAKRPMHTIIPALAMKSGRCDVSFGVMGAHYQPMGHTQMVLNMVDYGMDVQAAADMPRAFYEGNITLVERGIPAATVEGLRARGHEVAVEPSPWGGAQAIRIDWDRGVLIGGSEPRKDGCALGY
;
A
#
# COMPACT_ATOMS: atom_id res chain seq x y z
N GLN A 1 44.49 0.62 9.00
CA GLN A 1 43.72 -0.61 8.72
C GLN A 1 42.24 -0.29 8.98
N GLY A 2 41.51 0.01 7.89
CA GLY A 2 40.13 0.47 7.98
C GLY A 2 39.17 -0.70 8.04
N HIS A 3 38.35 -0.76 9.08
CA HIS A 3 37.14 -1.55 9.11
C HIS A 3 36.13 -0.93 8.11
N ARG A 4 35.90 -1.59 6.99
CA ARG A 4 34.75 -1.31 6.12
C ARG A 4 33.51 -1.87 6.81
N GLY A 5 32.74 -1.00 7.46
CA GLY A 5 31.41 -1.35 7.96
C GLY A 5 30.51 -1.77 6.82
N THR A 6 29.95 -2.96 6.90
CA THR A 6 28.94 -3.47 5.97
C THR A 6 27.64 -2.71 6.23
N PRO A 7 26.97 -2.14 5.22
CA PRO A 7 25.71 -1.43 5.42
C PRO A 7 24.63 -2.41 5.86
N THR A 8 24.14 -2.23 7.06
CA THR A 8 23.03 -3.00 7.61
C THR A 8 21.73 -2.34 7.14
N VAL A 9 21.05 -2.96 6.18
CA VAL A 9 19.67 -2.58 5.83
C VAL A 9 18.78 -3.06 6.97
N LEU A 10 18.24 -2.12 7.74
CA LEU A 10 17.32 -2.42 8.83
C LEU A 10 15.94 -2.74 8.27
N LEU A 11 15.68 -4.03 8.00
CA LEU A 11 14.35 -4.53 7.66
C LEU A 11 13.58 -4.80 8.96
N LEU A 12 12.81 -3.81 9.42
CA LEU A 12 11.79 -4.04 10.44
C LEU A 12 10.67 -4.86 9.81
N LEU A 13 10.74 -6.18 9.95
CA LEU A 13 9.69 -7.09 9.55
C LEU A 13 8.60 -7.13 10.63
N GLN A 14 7.60 -6.27 10.51
CA GLN A 14 6.28 -6.70 10.94
C GLN A 14 5.80 -7.74 9.94
N ALA A 15 5.41 -8.92 10.42
CA ALA A 15 4.97 -10.04 9.59
C ALA A 15 3.75 -9.63 8.76
N ALA A 16 3.96 -9.29 7.51
CA ALA A 16 2.91 -8.84 6.62
C ALA A 16 3.10 -9.40 5.20
N PRO A 17 2.08 -9.94 4.58
CA PRO A 17 2.20 -10.73 3.35
C PRO A 17 1.83 -10.00 2.06
N GLN A 18 2.29 -8.77 1.79
CA GLN A 18 2.13 -8.16 0.46
C GLN A 18 3.15 -7.06 0.22
N VAL A 19 3.90 -7.19 -0.88
CA VAL A 19 4.98 -6.25 -1.24
C VAL A 19 4.78 -5.76 -2.67
N PHE A 20 4.88 -4.45 -2.88
CA PHE A 20 4.96 -3.83 -4.19
C PHE A 20 6.25 -3.02 -4.30
N PHE A 21 6.84 -3.02 -5.49
CA PHE A 21 8.07 -2.29 -5.76
C PHE A 21 7.93 -1.42 -7.00
N LEU A 22 8.51 -0.23 -6.94
CA LEU A 22 8.93 0.52 -8.10
C LEU A 22 10.45 0.68 -8.01
N ILE A 23 11.17 0.23 -9.03
CA ILE A 23 12.64 0.32 -9.08
C ILE A 23 13.04 1.01 -10.37
N GLN A 24 13.92 2.01 -10.27
CA GLN A 24 14.63 2.57 -11.38
C GLN A 24 16.09 2.09 -11.35
N GLY A 25 16.62 1.62 -12.49
CA GLY A 25 18.00 1.24 -12.66
C GLY A 25 18.43 1.42 -14.12
N GLU A 26 19.64 1.88 -14.36
CA GLU A 26 20.20 1.94 -15.72
C GLU A 26 20.46 0.53 -16.26
N VAL A 27 19.95 0.24 -17.45
CA VAL A 27 20.35 -0.91 -18.26
C VAL A 27 21.39 -0.44 -19.26
N LEU A 28 22.64 -0.86 -19.08
CA LEU A 28 23.64 -0.78 -20.14
C LEU A 28 23.30 -1.83 -21.21
N GLY A 29 22.63 -1.43 -22.27
CA GLY A 29 22.27 -2.30 -23.39
C GLY A 29 22.03 -1.54 -24.67
N GLN A 30 22.80 -1.86 -25.67
CA GLN A 30 22.97 -1.27 -26.98
C GLN A 30 21.69 -0.99 -27.76
N GLY A 31 21.77 0.10 -28.53
CA GLY A 31 20.83 0.77 -29.38
C GLY A 31 19.94 -0.03 -30.34
N ALA A 32 18.80 0.59 -30.63
CA ALA A 32 18.20 0.68 -31.97
C ALA A 32 17.25 1.88 -31.98
N ASP A 33 17.51 2.80 -32.90
CA ASP A 33 16.63 3.92 -33.24
C ASP A 33 15.31 3.42 -33.80
N ASP A 34 14.19 4.00 -33.33
CA ASP A 34 12.98 4.08 -34.12
C ASP A 34 12.19 5.36 -33.82
N ALA A 35 11.97 6.11 -34.89
CA ALA A 35 11.27 7.38 -34.91
C ALA A 35 9.75 7.19 -34.88
N ALA A 36 9.12 7.44 -33.74
CA ALA A 36 7.72 7.83 -33.65
C ALA A 36 7.47 8.47 -32.27
N GLY A 37 7.03 9.73 -32.28
CA GLY A 37 6.86 10.57 -31.08
C GLY A 37 5.77 10.11 -30.13
N THR A 38 6.06 9.13 -29.33
CA THR A 38 5.35 8.81 -28.09
C THR A 38 6.34 8.99 -26.95
N HIS A 39 5.98 9.81 -25.95
CA HIS A 39 6.77 9.91 -24.72
C HIS A 39 6.91 8.52 -24.10
N ARG A 40 7.97 7.81 -24.42
CA ARG A 40 8.38 6.59 -23.72
C ARG A 40 8.92 7.01 -22.36
N ILE A 41 8.24 6.61 -21.31
CA ILE A 41 8.86 6.48 -19.99
C ILE A 41 9.99 5.49 -20.19
N ASP A 42 11.19 5.90 -19.78
CA ASP A 42 12.40 5.11 -19.92
C ASP A 42 12.14 3.68 -19.41
N GLN A 43 12.45 2.66 -20.23
CA GLN A 43 12.14 1.25 -19.97
C GLN A 43 12.83 0.69 -18.73
N ASP A 44 13.57 1.52 -18.00
CA ASP A 44 14.31 1.17 -16.79
C ASP A 44 13.50 1.26 -15.49
N ALA A 45 12.24 1.75 -15.52
CA ALA A 45 11.35 1.64 -14.39
C ALA A 45 10.64 0.28 -14.43
N VAL A 46 11.03 -0.66 -13.56
CA VAL A 46 10.35 -1.96 -13.41
C VAL A 46 9.46 -1.91 -12.19
N ALA A 47 8.15 -2.00 -12.41
CA ALA A 47 7.19 -2.25 -11.35
C ALA A 47 6.99 -3.77 -11.20
N ALA A 48 7.20 -4.29 -10.02
CA ALA A 48 6.83 -5.65 -9.67
C ALA A 48 5.63 -5.61 -8.73
N GLN A 49 4.49 -6.08 -9.20
CA GLN A 49 3.30 -6.27 -8.38
C GLN A 49 3.14 -7.74 -8.06
N VAL A 50 3.23 -8.10 -6.79
CA VAL A 50 2.87 -9.45 -6.36
C VAL A 50 1.41 -9.50 -6.00
N VAL A 51 0.74 -10.37 -6.69
CA VAL A 51 -0.69 -10.42 -6.78
C VAL A 51 -1.26 -11.57 -6.01
N LEU A 52 -2.35 -11.30 -5.34
CA LEU A 52 -3.13 -12.29 -4.62
C LEU A 52 -4.27 -12.76 -5.50
N ARG A 53 -4.34 -14.07 -5.75
CA ARG A 53 -5.48 -14.69 -6.39
C ARG A 53 -6.23 -15.56 -5.40
N MET A 54 -7.55 -15.58 -5.47
CA MET A 54 -8.38 -16.60 -4.85
C MET A 54 -8.58 -17.72 -5.86
N GLY A 55 -7.79 -18.81 -5.76
CA GLY A 55 -7.88 -19.96 -6.66
C GLY A 55 -7.67 -19.64 -8.15
N ASN A 56 -7.60 -20.65 -9.01
CA ASN A 56 -7.58 -20.45 -10.44
C ASN A 56 -8.77 -21.14 -11.13
N LEU A 57 -9.09 -20.70 -12.36
CA LEU A 57 -10.22 -21.20 -13.15
C LEU A 57 -10.14 -22.73 -13.44
N GLU A 58 -8.94 -23.31 -13.53
CA GLU A 58 -8.77 -24.74 -13.78
C GLU A 58 -8.93 -25.59 -12.53
N ALA A 59 -8.49 -25.10 -11.37
CA ALA A 59 -8.75 -25.73 -10.08
C ALA A 59 -10.23 -25.81 -9.73
N LEU A 60 -11.04 -24.92 -10.36
CA LEU A 60 -12.50 -24.85 -10.17
C LEU A 60 -13.30 -25.70 -11.14
N LYS A 61 -12.66 -26.29 -12.16
CA LYS A 61 -13.32 -27.29 -13.03
C LYS A 61 -13.62 -28.53 -12.21
N GLY A 62 -14.82 -28.60 -11.64
CA GLY A 62 -15.31 -29.70 -10.84
C GLY A 62 -15.44 -29.45 -9.33
N GLN A 63 -15.01 -28.29 -8.83
CA GLN A 63 -15.25 -27.88 -7.45
C GLN A 63 -16.10 -26.62 -7.41
N SER A 64 -17.35 -26.74 -7.02
CA SER A 64 -18.35 -25.65 -6.96
C SER A 64 -18.08 -24.60 -5.86
N THR A 65 -17.00 -24.71 -5.10
CA THR A 65 -16.83 -24.06 -3.80
C THR A 65 -16.61 -22.56 -3.88
N VAL A 66 -15.79 -22.04 -4.80
CA VAL A 66 -15.54 -20.60 -4.89
C VAL A 66 -16.56 -19.90 -5.80
N GLY A 67 -17.04 -20.58 -6.84
CA GLY A 67 -18.15 -20.08 -7.67
C GLY A 67 -19.45 -19.90 -6.88
N SER A 68 -19.63 -20.68 -5.81
CA SER A 68 -20.79 -20.59 -4.91
C SER A 68 -20.58 -19.65 -3.71
N LEU A 69 -19.35 -19.15 -3.48
CA LEU A 69 -19.07 -18.33 -2.30
C LEU A 69 -19.80 -16.97 -2.33
N LEU A 70 -19.80 -16.27 -3.46
CA LEU A 70 -20.53 -15.01 -3.58
C LEU A 70 -22.03 -15.20 -3.39
N PRO A 71 -22.71 -16.13 -4.07
CA PRO A 71 -24.12 -16.47 -3.78
C PRO A 71 -24.34 -16.85 -2.30
N ALA A 72 -23.50 -17.71 -1.73
CA ALA A 72 -23.64 -18.16 -0.35
C ALA A 72 -23.48 -17.02 0.69
N LEU A 73 -22.67 -16.02 0.44
CA LEU A 73 -22.54 -14.84 1.28
C LEU A 73 -23.76 -13.92 1.14
N LEU A 74 -24.29 -13.76 -0.08
CA LEU A 74 -25.49 -12.98 -0.36
C LEU A 74 -26.73 -13.63 0.25
N ASP A 75 -26.87 -14.95 0.18
CA ASP A 75 -27.97 -15.71 0.80
C ASP A 75 -27.98 -15.55 2.33
N LYS A 76 -26.83 -15.31 2.94
CA LYS A 76 -26.69 -14.95 4.36
C LYS A 76 -26.98 -13.47 4.66
N GLY A 77 -27.41 -12.69 3.67
CA GLY A 77 -27.67 -11.26 3.82
C GLY A 77 -26.42 -10.39 4.01
N MET A 78 -25.24 -10.90 3.64
CA MET A 78 -23.99 -10.15 3.79
C MET A 78 -23.87 -9.08 2.70
N THR A 79 -23.53 -7.87 3.10
CA THR A 79 -23.28 -6.73 2.20
C THR A 79 -21.78 -6.47 1.99
N SER A 80 -20.93 -7.06 2.82
CA SER A 80 -19.47 -6.97 2.76
C SER A 80 -18.82 -8.20 3.39
N ILE A 81 -17.57 -8.47 3.07
CA ILE A 81 -16.77 -9.52 3.73
C ILE A 81 -16.17 -8.94 5.02
N PRO A 82 -16.51 -9.46 6.21
CA PRO A 82 -15.94 -8.98 7.47
C PRO A 82 -14.41 -9.12 7.47
N ALA A 83 -13.72 -8.08 7.93
CA ALA A 83 -12.25 -8.02 7.89
C ALA A 83 -11.54 -9.10 8.73
N THR A 84 -12.23 -9.68 9.71
CA THR A 84 -11.72 -10.78 10.56
C THR A 84 -12.17 -12.17 10.09
N SER A 85 -12.90 -12.24 8.98
CA SER A 85 -13.35 -13.50 8.40
C SER A 85 -12.21 -14.23 7.69
N PRO A 86 -12.18 -15.57 7.70
CA PRO A 86 -11.26 -16.35 6.86
C PRO A 86 -11.50 -16.13 5.35
N PHE A 87 -12.70 -15.69 4.95
CA PHE A 87 -13.00 -15.31 3.57
C PHE A 87 -12.35 -13.97 3.13
N ALA A 88 -11.88 -13.17 4.09
CA ALA A 88 -11.10 -11.97 3.80
C ALA A 88 -9.63 -12.29 3.50
N VAL A 89 -9.16 -13.50 3.76
CA VAL A 89 -7.78 -13.91 3.53
C VAL A 89 -7.56 -14.26 2.05
N ASN A 90 -6.53 -13.67 1.46
CA ASN A 90 -6.02 -14.07 0.15
C ASN A 90 -4.66 -14.77 0.31
N VAL A 91 -4.25 -15.57 -0.68
CA VAL A 91 -2.91 -16.19 -0.70
C VAL A 91 -1.86 -15.08 -0.54
N PRO A 92 -0.96 -15.17 0.47
CA PRO A 92 0.04 -14.14 0.72
C PRO A 92 1.07 -14.07 -0.40
N GLY A 93 1.37 -12.88 -0.92
CA GLY A 93 2.25 -12.70 -2.07
C GLY A 93 3.65 -12.13 -1.77
N ALA A 94 3.92 -11.71 -0.53
CA ALA A 94 5.14 -11.00 -0.19
C ALA A 94 6.41 -11.80 -0.48
N ILE A 95 6.41 -13.08 -0.12
CA ILE A 95 7.59 -13.94 -0.27
C ILE A 95 7.94 -14.17 -1.74
N GLU A 96 6.93 -14.34 -2.59
CA GLU A 96 7.14 -14.43 -4.04
C GLU A 96 7.73 -13.13 -4.61
N ALA A 97 7.25 -11.96 -4.13
CA ALA A 97 7.79 -10.67 -4.55
C ALA A 97 9.25 -10.50 -4.19
N TRP A 98 9.65 -10.87 -2.97
CA TRP A 98 11.05 -10.77 -2.55
C TRP A 98 11.95 -11.63 -3.44
N GLY A 99 11.54 -12.87 -3.73
CA GLY A 99 12.25 -13.74 -4.64
C GLY A 99 12.34 -13.18 -6.06
N ALA A 100 11.22 -12.70 -6.58
CA ALA A 100 11.16 -12.16 -7.94
C ALA A 100 12.04 -10.92 -8.12
N ILE A 101 12.02 -9.98 -7.16
CA ILE A 101 12.84 -8.78 -7.25
C ILE A 101 14.32 -9.06 -7.06
N LEU A 102 14.70 -9.94 -6.12
CA LEU A 102 16.08 -10.35 -5.95
C LEU A 102 16.62 -11.05 -7.19
N LYS A 103 15.81 -11.91 -7.81
CA LYS A 103 16.18 -12.56 -9.08
C LYS A 103 16.36 -11.56 -10.22
N ALA A 104 15.51 -10.53 -10.30
CA ALA A 104 15.51 -9.58 -11.40
C ALA A 104 16.56 -8.48 -11.24
N ARG A 105 16.81 -8.01 -10.01
CA ARG A 105 17.60 -6.80 -9.73
C ARG A 105 18.58 -6.94 -8.55
N GLY A 106 18.45 -8.00 -7.74
CA GLY A 106 19.28 -8.19 -6.56
C GLY A 106 20.68 -8.67 -6.88
N THR A 107 21.62 -8.29 -6.01
CA THR A 107 23.01 -8.77 -6.03
C THR A 107 23.30 -9.67 -4.82
N TRP A 108 22.37 -9.75 -3.87
CA TRP A 108 22.47 -10.58 -2.67
C TRP A 108 21.49 -11.75 -2.74
N SER A 109 21.87 -12.87 -2.13
CA SER A 109 21.01 -14.02 -1.95
C SER A 109 19.92 -13.76 -0.91
N LEU A 110 18.82 -14.51 -0.99
CA LEU A 110 17.67 -14.35 -0.10
C LEU A 110 18.02 -14.59 1.38
N ASP A 111 18.88 -15.59 1.67
CA ASP A 111 19.38 -15.88 3.02
C ASP A 111 20.13 -14.68 3.61
N ARG A 112 20.98 -14.03 2.83
CA ARG A 112 21.70 -12.84 3.25
C ARG A 112 20.76 -11.66 3.54
N VAL A 113 19.73 -11.48 2.71
CA VAL A 113 18.75 -10.39 2.89
C VAL A 113 17.86 -10.65 4.10
N LEU A 114 17.49 -11.90 4.37
CA LEU A 114 16.64 -12.27 5.50
C LEU A 114 17.41 -12.38 6.83
N ALA A 115 18.75 -12.45 6.82
CA ALA A 115 19.54 -12.65 8.02
C ALA A 115 19.25 -11.65 9.16
N PRO A 116 19.12 -10.32 8.94
CA PRO A 116 18.73 -9.38 9.99
C PRO A 116 17.34 -9.66 10.58
N ALA A 117 16.37 -9.98 9.73
CA ALA A 117 15.01 -10.27 10.15
C ALA A 117 14.93 -11.56 10.99
N ILE A 118 15.66 -12.59 10.58
CA ILE A 118 15.81 -13.83 11.33
C ILE A 118 16.44 -13.55 12.70
N ASN A 119 17.50 -12.72 12.73
CA ASN A 119 18.14 -12.34 13.97
C ASN A 119 17.20 -11.62 14.94
N TYR A 120 16.42 -10.63 14.46
CA TYR A 120 15.45 -9.93 15.30
C TYR A 120 14.33 -10.86 15.80
N ALA A 121 13.80 -11.70 14.94
CA ALA A 121 12.75 -12.63 15.32
C ALA A 121 13.25 -13.68 16.34
N GLU A 122 14.48 -14.13 16.23
CA GLU A 122 15.07 -15.15 17.11
C GLU A 122 15.62 -14.59 18.41
N ASN A 123 16.39 -13.51 18.32
CA ASN A 123 17.12 -12.94 19.47
C ASN A 123 16.37 -11.81 20.15
N GLY A 124 15.38 -11.24 19.48
CA GLY A 124 14.47 -10.22 19.99
C GLY A 124 14.72 -8.83 19.42
N PHE A 125 13.69 -8.01 19.51
CA PHE A 125 13.71 -6.60 19.14
C PHE A 125 12.88 -5.77 20.11
N PRO A 126 13.26 -4.51 20.38
CA PRO A 126 12.52 -3.64 21.29
C PRO A 126 11.24 -3.14 20.64
N ILE A 127 10.20 -2.98 21.45
CA ILE A 127 8.92 -2.40 21.02
C ILE A 127 9.02 -0.87 21.08
N ALA A 128 8.92 -0.22 19.91
CA ALA A 128 8.85 1.23 19.82
C ALA A 128 7.51 1.77 20.38
N PRO A 129 7.46 3.03 20.87
CA PRO A 129 6.26 3.61 21.49
C PRO A 129 5.01 3.50 20.63
N ARG A 130 5.12 3.88 19.36
CA ARG A 130 4.00 3.82 18.43
C ARG A 130 3.54 2.39 18.15
N VAL A 131 4.45 1.47 18.01
CA VAL A 131 4.17 0.05 17.78
C VAL A 131 3.41 -0.54 18.97
N GLY A 132 3.88 -0.30 20.19
CA GLY A 132 3.20 -0.75 21.41
C GLY A 132 1.79 -0.20 21.54
N PHE A 133 1.61 1.10 21.28
CA PHE A 133 0.30 1.75 21.30
C PHE A 133 -0.68 1.15 20.26
N ASP A 134 -0.25 0.95 19.02
CA ASP A 134 -1.11 0.38 17.97
C ASP A 134 -1.37 -1.12 18.21
N TRP A 135 -0.40 -1.87 18.77
CA TRP A 135 -0.58 -3.29 19.13
C TRP A 135 -1.62 -3.48 20.22
N ALA A 136 -1.57 -2.66 21.28
CA ALA A 136 -2.54 -2.72 22.37
C ALA A 136 -4.00 -2.56 21.92
N LYS A 137 -4.25 -1.77 20.87
CA LYS A 137 -5.57 -1.62 20.27
C LYS A 137 -6.10 -2.89 19.60
N GLN A 138 -5.23 -3.85 19.30
CA GLN A 138 -5.60 -5.07 18.59
C GLN A 138 -5.80 -6.28 19.51
N LEU A 139 -5.72 -6.10 20.83
CA LEU A 139 -5.80 -7.17 21.82
C LEU A 139 -7.02 -8.09 21.60
N ALA A 140 -8.21 -7.51 21.45
CA ALA A 140 -9.44 -8.27 21.23
C ALA A 140 -9.41 -9.05 19.91
N LYS A 141 -8.87 -8.47 18.83
CA LYS A 141 -8.73 -9.14 17.53
C LYS A 141 -7.79 -10.33 17.61
N LEU A 142 -6.61 -10.15 18.23
CA LEU A 142 -5.59 -11.18 18.38
C LEU A 142 -6.05 -12.31 19.30
N GLY A 143 -6.85 -11.98 20.32
CA GLY A 143 -7.43 -12.96 21.24
C GLY A 143 -8.44 -13.95 20.59
N ASN A 144 -8.92 -13.66 19.38
CA ASN A 144 -9.84 -14.54 18.64
C ASN A 144 -9.14 -15.63 17.81
N SER A 145 -7.82 -15.72 17.87
CA SER A 145 -7.04 -16.74 17.16
C SER A 145 -5.99 -17.35 18.09
N GLU A 146 -6.02 -18.67 18.23
CA GLU A 146 -5.07 -19.42 19.08
C GLU A 146 -3.62 -19.15 18.66
N GLY A 147 -3.32 -19.22 17.35
CA GLY A 147 -2.00 -18.89 16.84
C GLY A 147 -1.60 -17.43 17.11
N ALA A 148 -2.52 -16.46 16.97
CA ALA A 148 -2.23 -15.07 17.27
C ALA A 148 -2.00 -14.84 18.77
N THR A 149 -2.81 -15.45 19.62
CA THR A 149 -2.63 -15.43 21.09
C THR A 149 -1.28 -16.01 21.48
N ARG A 150 -0.90 -17.16 20.90
CA ARG A 150 0.36 -17.84 21.18
C ARG A 150 1.59 -17.05 20.77
N HIS A 151 1.57 -16.43 19.58
CA HIS A 151 2.77 -15.84 18.98
C HIS A 151 2.86 -14.33 19.15
N TYR A 152 1.72 -13.62 19.32
CA TYR A 152 1.66 -12.17 19.31
C TYR A 152 1.05 -11.54 20.57
N LEU A 153 0.65 -12.36 21.55
CA LEU A 153 0.30 -11.88 22.89
C LEU A 153 1.23 -12.49 23.94
N PHE A 154 1.74 -11.65 24.82
CA PHE A 154 2.71 -12.02 25.85
C PHE A 154 1.97 -12.03 27.20
N ASN A 155 1.80 -13.22 27.79
CA ASN A 155 0.92 -13.41 28.96
C ASN A 155 -0.51 -12.89 28.71
N GLY A 156 -1.03 -13.07 27.50
CA GLY A 156 -2.37 -12.62 27.11
C GLY A 156 -2.50 -11.11 26.86
N GLN A 157 -1.40 -10.36 26.87
CA GLN A 157 -1.36 -8.92 26.69
C GLN A 157 -0.51 -8.51 25.48
N ALA A 158 -0.74 -7.31 24.96
CA ALA A 158 0.19 -6.69 24.01
C ALA A 158 1.53 -6.42 24.70
N PRO A 159 2.66 -6.46 23.98
CA PRO A 159 3.95 -6.17 24.57
C PRO A 159 4.03 -4.70 25.00
N ALA A 160 4.66 -4.45 26.15
CA ALA A 160 4.90 -3.11 26.64
C ALA A 160 5.96 -2.38 25.80
N GLU A 161 5.84 -1.06 25.73
CA GLU A 161 6.86 -0.19 25.15
C GLU A 161 8.25 -0.47 25.79
N GLY A 162 9.29 -0.52 24.96
CA GLY A 162 10.67 -0.80 25.37
C GLY A 162 10.95 -2.26 25.72
N SER A 163 9.91 -3.12 25.84
CA SER A 163 10.15 -4.54 26.07
C SER A 163 10.77 -5.21 24.84
N VAL A 164 11.65 -6.18 25.07
CA VAL A 164 12.25 -6.98 24.00
C VAL A 164 11.44 -8.25 23.83
N ILE A 165 10.87 -8.44 22.64
CA ILE A 165 10.08 -9.62 22.30
C ILE A 165 10.79 -10.50 21.28
N LYS A 166 10.47 -11.79 21.29
CA LYS A 166 10.96 -12.79 20.33
C LYS A 166 9.78 -13.46 19.62
N LEU A 167 9.98 -13.82 18.36
CA LEU A 167 9.00 -14.50 17.52
C LEU A 167 9.62 -15.81 16.95
N PRO A 168 9.87 -16.82 17.79
CA PRO A 168 10.66 -17.99 17.41
C PRO A 168 10.03 -18.80 16.27
N ALA A 169 8.71 -18.93 16.22
CA ALA A 169 8.01 -19.60 15.12
C ALA A 169 8.22 -18.87 13.78
N LEU A 170 8.12 -17.53 13.79
CA LEU A 170 8.40 -16.71 12.61
C LEU A 170 9.87 -16.80 12.21
N ALA A 171 10.80 -16.83 13.16
CA ALA A 171 12.23 -17.03 12.90
C ALA A 171 12.48 -18.36 12.18
N ALA A 172 11.85 -19.45 12.62
CA ALA A 172 11.96 -20.77 11.98
C ALA A 172 11.39 -20.73 10.56
N THR A 173 10.25 -20.10 10.35
CA THR A 173 9.64 -19.90 9.03
C THR A 173 10.56 -19.12 8.09
N LEU A 174 11.14 -18.02 8.55
CA LEU A 174 12.08 -17.21 7.76
C LEU A 174 13.36 -17.98 7.44
N LYS A 175 13.88 -18.80 8.37
CA LYS A 175 15.03 -19.69 8.12
C LYS A 175 14.73 -20.74 7.03
N ALA A 176 13.55 -21.33 7.04
CA ALA A 176 13.13 -22.26 5.99
C ALA A 176 13.08 -21.57 4.61
N ILE A 177 12.49 -20.36 4.55
CA ILE A 177 12.44 -19.57 3.31
C ILE A 177 13.84 -19.17 2.85
N ALA A 178 14.72 -18.75 3.77
CA ALA A 178 16.10 -18.40 3.47
C ALA A 178 16.90 -19.56 2.88
N LYS A 179 16.69 -20.77 3.42
CA LYS A 179 17.38 -22.01 3.01
C LYS A 179 16.86 -22.55 1.68
N ASP A 180 15.54 -22.70 1.57
CA ASP A 180 14.90 -23.47 0.50
C ASP A 180 14.25 -22.58 -0.58
N GLY A 181 14.36 -21.25 -0.42
CA GLY A 181 13.83 -20.25 -1.35
C GLY A 181 12.35 -19.94 -1.14
N PRO A 182 11.79 -19.02 -1.95
CA PRO A 182 10.40 -18.55 -1.80
C PRO A 182 9.35 -19.66 -1.86
N ARG A 183 9.62 -20.74 -2.61
CA ARG A 183 8.66 -21.84 -2.78
C ARG A 183 8.39 -22.59 -1.48
N ALA A 184 9.32 -22.61 -0.54
CA ALA A 184 9.12 -23.20 0.78
C ALA A 184 7.94 -22.60 1.56
N PHE A 185 7.54 -21.37 1.23
CA PHE A 185 6.37 -20.71 1.83
C PHE A 185 5.05 -21.18 1.23
N TYR A 186 5.06 -21.57 -0.05
CA TYR A 186 3.85 -21.90 -0.82
C TYR A 186 3.65 -23.41 -0.98
N GLU A 187 4.61 -24.20 -0.60
CA GLU A 187 4.61 -25.67 -0.71
C GLU A 187 5.20 -26.29 0.57
N GLY A 188 4.75 -27.50 0.90
CA GLY A 188 5.21 -28.22 2.08
C GLY A 188 4.69 -27.67 3.43
N PRO A 189 5.44 -27.87 4.54
CA PRO A 189 4.93 -27.70 5.90
C PRO A 189 4.37 -26.32 6.25
N ILE A 190 4.92 -25.24 5.68
CA ILE A 190 4.42 -23.88 5.93
C ILE A 190 3.05 -23.69 5.28
N ALA A 191 2.92 -24.11 4.01
CA ALA A 191 1.63 -24.04 3.31
C ALA A 191 0.57 -24.94 3.96
N GLU A 192 0.98 -26.13 4.40
CA GLU A 192 0.09 -27.07 5.11
C GLU A 192 -0.46 -26.48 6.40
N ASP A 193 0.37 -25.84 7.22
CA ASP A 193 -0.06 -25.16 8.46
C ASP A 193 -0.99 -23.98 8.14
N MET A 194 -0.67 -23.20 7.08
CA MET A 194 -1.53 -22.10 6.64
C MET A 194 -2.91 -22.56 6.20
N VAL A 195 -2.98 -23.56 5.33
CA VAL A 195 -4.24 -24.10 4.82
C VAL A 195 -5.04 -24.78 5.92
N ALA A 196 -4.40 -25.57 6.78
CA ALA A 196 -5.06 -26.21 7.91
C ALA A 196 -5.69 -25.19 8.87
N THR A 197 -4.93 -24.13 9.21
CA THR A 197 -5.42 -23.04 10.08
C THR A 197 -6.63 -22.33 9.47
N LEU A 198 -6.58 -22.02 8.18
CA LEU A 198 -7.66 -21.32 7.48
C LEU A 198 -8.90 -22.21 7.33
N ASN A 199 -8.73 -23.48 6.94
CA ASN A 199 -9.84 -24.40 6.73
C ASN A 199 -10.55 -24.76 8.04
N ALA A 200 -9.82 -24.86 9.15
CA ALA A 200 -10.42 -25.03 10.48
C ALA A 200 -11.37 -23.88 10.87
N LYS A 201 -11.21 -22.70 10.22
CA LYS A 201 -12.08 -21.52 10.39
C LYS A 201 -13.12 -21.37 9.25
N GLY A 202 -13.19 -22.33 8.33
CA GLY A 202 -14.16 -22.37 7.23
C GLY A 202 -13.70 -21.67 5.94
N SER A 203 -12.40 -21.38 5.76
CA SER A 203 -11.87 -20.91 4.48
C SER A 203 -12.02 -21.96 3.38
N VAL A 204 -11.99 -21.50 2.14
CA VAL A 204 -12.05 -22.34 0.94
C VAL A 204 -10.69 -22.45 0.22
N LEU A 205 -9.64 -21.81 0.77
CA LEU A 205 -8.30 -21.87 0.20
C LEU A 205 -7.70 -23.28 0.34
N SER A 206 -7.00 -23.73 -0.68
CA SER A 206 -6.38 -25.05 -0.78
C SER A 206 -4.87 -24.97 -0.95
N LEU A 207 -4.15 -26.07 -0.73
CA LEU A 207 -2.72 -26.17 -1.02
C LEU A 207 -2.41 -25.87 -2.50
N GLU A 208 -3.32 -26.22 -3.40
CA GLU A 208 -3.18 -25.93 -4.82
C GLU A 208 -3.19 -24.43 -5.12
N ASP A 209 -4.03 -23.64 -4.41
CA ASP A 209 -4.05 -22.18 -4.54
C ASP A 209 -2.70 -21.57 -4.14
N PHE A 210 -2.10 -22.06 -3.07
CA PHE A 210 -0.76 -21.64 -2.65
C PHE A 210 0.31 -22.08 -3.65
N ALA A 211 0.31 -23.36 -4.05
CA ALA A 211 1.30 -23.90 -4.97
C ALA A 211 1.27 -23.25 -6.36
N LYS A 212 0.09 -22.81 -6.82
CA LYS A 212 -0.08 -22.10 -8.10
C LYS A 212 0.20 -20.60 -8.05
N HIS A 213 0.34 -20.03 -6.85
CA HIS A 213 0.60 -18.59 -6.72
C HIS A 213 1.93 -18.21 -7.37
N ARG A 214 1.90 -17.15 -8.21
CA ARG A 214 3.08 -16.53 -8.85
C ARG A 214 2.93 -15.02 -8.82
N GLY A 215 4.07 -14.35 -8.68
CA GLY A 215 4.20 -12.92 -8.86
C GLY A 215 4.19 -12.54 -10.34
N GLU A 216 3.72 -11.35 -10.64
CA GLU A 216 3.68 -10.81 -12.00
C GLU A 216 4.37 -9.45 -12.03
N ALA A 217 5.30 -9.27 -12.96
CA ALA A 217 5.82 -7.95 -13.27
C ALA A 217 4.75 -7.12 -13.99
N GLN A 218 4.62 -5.86 -13.62
CA GLN A 218 3.63 -4.95 -14.20
C GLN A 218 4.33 -3.72 -14.80
N THR A 219 3.77 -3.19 -15.88
CA THR A 219 4.21 -1.91 -16.43
C THR A 219 3.57 -0.79 -15.60
N PRO A 220 4.37 0.15 -15.05
CA PRO A 220 3.85 1.30 -14.33
C PRO A 220 2.95 2.17 -15.21
N ILE A 221 2.04 2.89 -14.56
CA ILE A 221 1.23 3.94 -15.17
C ILE A 221 1.68 5.30 -14.66
N SER A 222 1.48 6.36 -15.42
CA SER A 222 1.90 7.69 -15.01
C SER A 222 1.00 8.79 -15.53
N THR A 223 1.11 9.97 -14.93
CA THR A 223 0.60 11.22 -15.45
C THR A 223 1.57 12.35 -15.17
N ASN A 224 1.63 13.33 -16.05
CA ASN A 224 2.39 14.56 -15.80
C ASN A 224 1.57 15.50 -14.93
N TYR A 225 2.20 16.04 -13.88
CA TYR A 225 1.67 17.12 -13.06
C TYR A 225 2.68 18.28 -13.03
N ARG A 226 2.43 19.33 -13.82
CA ARG A 226 3.26 20.55 -13.86
C ARG A 226 4.74 20.29 -14.07
N GLY A 227 5.08 19.36 -14.98
CA GLY A 227 6.47 19.00 -15.33
C GLY A 227 7.09 17.92 -14.46
N LEU A 228 6.34 17.32 -13.55
CA LEU A 228 6.73 16.13 -12.79
C LEU A 228 5.87 14.94 -13.24
N ASP A 229 6.48 13.86 -13.68
CA ASP A 229 5.76 12.63 -14.02
C ASP A 229 5.58 11.79 -12.76
N LEU A 230 4.34 11.72 -12.26
CA LEU A 230 3.98 10.88 -11.14
C LEU A 230 3.75 9.46 -11.65
N VAL A 231 4.54 8.50 -11.14
CA VAL A 231 4.53 7.09 -11.55
C VAL A 231 3.95 6.24 -10.44
N GLU A 232 2.98 5.42 -10.79
CA GLU A 232 2.24 4.55 -9.87
C GLU A 232 2.09 3.14 -10.43
N LEU A 233 1.70 2.20 -9.58
CA LEU A 233 1.29 0.86 -10.02
C LEU A 233 -0.08 0.89 -10.69
N PRO A 234 -0.27 0.05 -11.73
CA PRO A 234 -1.57 -0.07 -12.41
C PRO A 234 -2.64 -0.71 -11.51
N PRO A 235 -3.91 -0.72 -11.92
CA PRO A 235 -4.93 -1.59 -11.35
C PRO A 235 -4.47 -3.08 -11.33
N ASN A 236 -4.88 -3.83 -10.37
CA ASN A 236 -5.92 -3.66 -9.35
C ASN A 236 -5.56 -2.69 -8.19
N GLY A 237 -4.35 -2.13 -8.18
CA GLY A 237 -3.93 -1.11 -7.21
C GLY A 237 -4.67 0.22 -7.42
N GLN A 238 -4.79 0.98 -6.32
CA GLN A 238 -5.42 2.30 -6.36
C GLN A 238 -4.47 3.45 -6.78
N GLY A 239 -3.28 3.16 -7.34
CA GLY A 239 -2.37 4.18 -7.87
C GLY A 239 -3.04 5.06 -8.92
N LEU A 240 -3.87 4.46 -9.78
CA LEU A 240 -4.70 5.18 -10.74
C LEU A 240 -5.55 6.29 -10.07
N THR A 241 -6.02 6.08 -8.84
CA THR A 241 -6.81 7.10 -8.12
C THR A 241 -5.98 8.33 -7.78
N ALA A 242 -4.71 8.15 -7.37
CA ALA A 242 -3.80 9.26 -7.12
C ALA A 242 -3.54 10.07 -8.40
N LEU A 243 -3.33 9.37 -9.53
CA LEU A 243 -3.11 10.00 -10.83
C LEU A 243 -4.35 10.77 -11.33
N VAL A 244 -5.54 10.21 -11.17
CA VAL A 244 -6.81 10.91 -11.50
C VAL A 244 -6.98 12.15 -10.62
N LEU A 245 -6.66 12.05 -9.32
CA LEU A 245 -6.81 13.12 -8.37
C LEU A 245 -5.89 14.31 -8.71
N VAL A 246 -4.61 14.07 -8.99
CA VAL A 246 -3.69 15.14 -9.41
C VAL A 246 -4.11 15.74 -10.77
N ASN A 247 -4.64 14.93 -11.69
CA ASN A 247 -5.17 15.44 -12.98
C ASN A 247 -6.37 16.36 -12.79
N ILE A 248 -7.25 16.09 -11.81
CA ILE A 248 -8.37 16.99 -11.48
C ILE A 248 -7.81 18.29 -10.91
N LEU A 249 -6.89 18.23 -9.94
CA LEU A 249 -6.33 19.41 -9.26
C LEU A 249 -5.46 20.29 -10.16
N GLU A 250 -4.87 19.73 -11.22
CA GLU A 250 -4.10 20.50 -12.20
C GLU A 250 -4.93 21.62 -12.89
N ASN A 251 -6.27 21.49 -12.90
CA ASN A 251 -7.17 22.50 -13.46
C ASN A 251 -7.39 23.72 -12.55
N PHE A 252 -6.80 23.73 -11.35
CA PHE A 252 -6.90 24.83 -10.40
C PHE A 252 -5.53 25.46 -10.16
N ASP A 253 -5.48 26.77 -9.89
CA ASP A 253 -4.25 27.45 -9.46
C ASP A 253 -4.00 27.18 -7.98
N MET A 254 -3.50 25.97 -7.68
CA MET A 254 -3.22 25.55 -6.30
C MET A 254 -2.12 26.40 -5.65
N LYS A 255 -1.16 26.84 -6.44
CA LYS A 255 0.01 27.61 -5.96
C LYS A 255 -0.39 28.98 -5.35
N SER A 256 -1.47 29.59 -5.81
CA SER A 256 -1.96 30.88 -5.29
C SER A 256 -2.69 30.75 -3.96
N LEU A 257 -3.03 29.54 -3.52
CA LEU A 257 -3.80 29.31 -2.31
C LEU A 257 -2.89 29.17 -1.09
N ASP A 258 -3.40 29.56 0.07
CA ASP A 258 -2.74 29.30 1.34
C ASP A 258 -2.61 27.77 1.54
N PRO A 259 -1.39 27.22 1.75
CA PRO A 259 -1.16 25.78 1.91
C PRO A 259 -1.87 25.14 3.11
N VAL A 260 -2.29 25.93 4.09
CA VAL A 260 -3.12 25.46 5.22
C VAL A 260 -4.52 26.07 5.21
N GLY A 261 -4.88 26.80 4.16
CA GLY A 261 -6.15 27.52 4.04
C GLY A 261 -7.33 26.64 3.62
N PRO A 262 -8.56 27.10 3.85
CA PRO A 262 -9.77 26.33 3.58
C PRO A 262 -10.00 26.08 2.08
N ASP A 263 -9.58 26.99 1.20
CA ASP A 263 -9.73 26.81 -0.25
C ASP A 263 -8.93 25.65 -0.78
N ARG A 264 -7.67 25.53 -0.35
CA ARG A 264 -6.80 24.41 -0.71
C ARG A 264 -7.40 23.09 -0.27
N PHE A 265 -7.77 22.94 1.01
CA PHE A 265 -8.33 21.70 1.53
C PHE A 265 -9.69 21.37 0.92
N HIS A 266 -10.55 22.38 0.68
CA HIS A 266 -11.82 22.17 0.02
C HIS A 266 -11.64 21.58 -1.38
N LEU A 267 -10.80 22.18 -2.23
CA LEU A 267 -10.54 21.69 -3.58
C LEU A 267 -9.94 20.28 -3.56
N GLN A 268 -8.98 20.01 -2.65
CA GLN A 268 -8.37 18.71 -2.51
C GLN A 268 -9.38 17.64 -2.08
N LEU A 269 -10.26 17.95 -1.13
CA LEU A 269 -11.32 17.05 -0.66
C LEU A 269 -12.36 16.76 -1.75
N GLU A 270 -12.83 17.78 -2.46
CA GLU A 270 -13.82 17.60 -3.54
C GLU A 270 -13.23 16.80 -4.72
N ALA A 271 -11.97 17.09 -5.11
CA ALA A 271 -11.27 16.32 -6.13
C ALA A 271 -11.08 14.87 -5.69
N ALA A 272 -10.73 14.64 -4.41
CA ALA A 272 -10.60 13.31 -3.85
C ALA A 272 -11.92 12.54 -3.93
N ARG A 273 -13.03 13.14 -3.52
CA ARG A 273 -14.37 12.52 -3.55
C ARG A 273 -14.74 12.06 -4.96
N LEU A 274 -14.42 12.86 -5.99
CA LEU A 274 -14.63 12.48 -7.40
C LEU A 274 -13.71 11.35 -7.82
N ALA A 275 -12.41 11.42 -7.50
CA ALA A 275 -11.44 10.39 -7.85
C ALA A 275 -11.77 9.05 -7.18
N PHE A 276 -12.22 9.06 -5.93
CA PHE A 276 -12.64 7.85 -5.23
C PHE A 276 -13.96 7.28 -5.77
N ALA A 277 -14.89 8.12 -6.22
CA ALA A 277 -16.08 7.64 -6.93
C ALA A 277 -15.73 6.89 -8.23
N ILE A 278 -14.73 7.38 -8.97
CA ILE A 278 -14.17 6.69 -10.15
C ILE A 278 -13.52 5.37 -9.72
N ARG A 279 -12.72 5.37 -8.65
CA ARG A 279 -12.10 4.16 -8.10
C ARG A 279 -13.13 3.09 -7.78
N ASP A 280 -14.11 3.44 -6.98
CA ASP A 280 -15.11 2.50 -6.46
C ASP A 280 -16.06 1.99 -7.56
N THR A 281 -16.12 2.66 -8.70
CA THR A 281 -16.92 2.24 -9.86
C THR A 281 -16.13 1.39 -10.84
N HIS A 282 -14.84 1.67 -11.04
CA HIS A 282 -14.09 1.15 -12.18
C HIS A 282 -12.86 0.34 -11.84
N ILE A 283 -12.18 0.61 -10.69
CA ILE A 283 -10.92 -0.09 -10.38
C ILE A 283 -11.20 -1.50 -9.88
N ALA A 284 -10.60 -2.44 -10.59
CA ALA A 284 -10.65 -3.87 -10.32
C ALA A 284 -9.40 -4.53 -10.92
N GLU A 285 -9.31 -5.83 -10.87
CA GLU A 285 -8.35 -6.56 -11.69
C GLU A 285 -8.54 -6.18 -13.17
N PRO A 286 -7.45 -5.89 -13.94
CA PRO A 286 -7.54 -5.34 -15.29
C PRO A 286 -8.46 -6.12 -16.23
N ALA A 287 -8.47 -7.45 -16.14
CA ALA A 287 -9.32 -8.32 -16.96
C ALA A 287 -10.84 -8.10 -16.75
N PHE A 288 -11.23 -7.47 -15.64
CA PHE A 288 -12.63 -7.21 -15.28
C PHE A 288 -13.00 -5.73 -15.36
N MET A 289 -12.02 -4.85 -15.62
CA MET A 289 -12.30 -3.42 -15.81
C MET A 289 -13.06 -3.17 -17.11
N ARG A 290 -14.09 -2.33 -17.04
CA ARG A 290 -14.93 -1.97 -18.21
C ARG A 290 -14.44 -0.71 -18.90
N VAL A 291 -13.63 0.08 -18.24
CA VAL A 291 -13.05 1.33 -18.75
C VAL A 291 -11.53 1.21 -18.64
N GLY A 292 -10.83 1.47 -19.72
CA GLY A 292 -9.37 1.40 -19.77
C GLY A 292 -8.71 2.52 -18.96
N VAL A 293 -7.48 2.25 -18.51
CA VAL A 293 -6.67 3.19 -17.70
C VAL A 293 -6.43 4.49 -18.47
N ASP A 294 -6.17 4.41 -19.77
CA ASP A 294 -5.94 5.54 -20.67
C ASP A 294 -7.11 6.55 -20.67
N LYS A 295 -8.35 6.04 -20.69
CA LYS A 295 -9.55 6.89 -20.62
C LYS A 295 -9.72 7.56 -19.25
N LEU A 296 -9.38 6.85 -18.17
CA LEU A 296 -9.48 7.40 -16.82
C LEU A 296 -8.37 8.42 -16.53
N LEU A 297 -7.21 8.32 -17.19
CA LEU A 297 -6.09 9.28 -17.11
C LEU A 297 -6.18 10.42 -18.10
N ASP A 298 -7.17 10.42 -19.01
CA ASP A 298 -7.33 11.46 -20.00
C ASP A 298 -7.53 12.84 -19.35
N LYS A 299 -6.76 13.83 -19.79
CA LYS A 299 -6.78 15.18 -19.23
C LYS A 299 -8.11 15.93 -19.51
N ALA A 300 -8.78 15.65 -20.62
CA ALA A 300 -10.08 16.23 -20.92
C ALA A 300 -11.15 15.60 -20.00
N PHE A 301 -11.06 14.31 -19.71
CA PHE A 301 -11.89 13.67 -18.70
C PHE A 301 -11.70 14.29 -17.33
N ALA A 302 -10.46 14.48 -16.87
CA ALA A 302 -10.15 15.12 -15.60
C ALA A 302 -10.66 16.56 -15.54
N LYS A 303 -10.57 17.33 -16.64
CA LYS A 303 -11.13 18.67 -16.76
C LYS A 303 -12.66 18.66 -16.62
N SER A 304 -13.34 17.65 -17.18
CA SER A 304 -14.79 17.49 -17.02
C SER A 304 -15.21 17.19 -15.57
N LEU A 305 -14.35 16.48 -14.82
CA LEU A 305 -14.54 16.24 -13.37
C LEU A 305 -14.29 17.52 -12.57
N ALA A 306 -13.21 18.24 -12.86
CA ALA A 306 -12.89 19.53 -12.21
C ALA A 306 -14.03 20.55 -12.35
N ALA A 307 -14.70 20.58 -13.51
CA ALA A 307 -15.86 21.45 -13.76
C ALA A 307 -17.08 21.15 -12.86
N LYS A 308 -17.12 19.99 -12.21
CA LYS A 308 -18.19 19.64 -11.25
C LYS A 308 -17.91 20.16 -9.83
N ILE A 309 -16.71 20.63 -9.56
CA ILE A 309 -16.32 21.15 -8.24
C ILE A 309 -16.82 22.59 -8.11
N ASP A 310 -17.67 22.82 -7.12
CA ASP A 310 -18.03 24.19 -6.71
C ASP A 310 -17.00 24.69 -5.68
N ARG A 311 -16.35 25.81 -5.98
CA ARG A 311 -15.27 26.34 -5.11
C ARG A 311 -15.77 26.86 -3.76
N THR A 312 -17.07 27.09 -3.63
CA THR A 312 -17.68 27.75 -2.48
C THR A 312 -18.49 26.82 -1.59
N LYS A 313 -18.85 25.64 -2.08
CA LYS A 313 -19.67 24.67 -1.34
C LYS A 313 -19.37 23.24 -1.72
N ARG A 314 -19.55 22.35 -0.75
CA ARG A 314 -19.47 20.90 -0.93
C ARG A 314 -20.54 20.42 -1.91
N VAL A 315 -20.13 19.58 -2.88
CA VAL A 315 -21.05 18.96 -3.85
C VAL A 315 -21.61 17.66 -3.26
N PRO A 316 -22.90 17.31 -3.46
CA PRO A 316 -23.45 16.00 -3.09
C PRO A 316 -22.75 14.88 -3.87
N LEU A 317 -22.17 13.92 -3.16
CA LEU A 317 -21.54 12.70 -3.71
C LEU A 317 -21.82 11.54 -2.77
N PRO A 318 -21.82 10.28 -3.26
CA PRO A 318 -21.97 9.11 -2.41
C PRO A 318 -20.91 9.07 -1.29
N PRO A 319 -21.23 8.52 -0.11
CA PRO A 319 -20.25 8.31 0.95
C PRO A 319 -19.21 7.26 0.52
N HIS A 320 -18.00 7.39 1.02
CA HIS A 320 -16.88 6.47 0.77
C HIS A 320 -16.52 5.68 2.03
N PRO A 321 -15.89 4.50 1.88
CA PRO A 321 -15.48 3.70 3.03
C PRO A 321 -14.42 4.42 3.88
N ALA A 322 -14.43 4.08 5.17
CA ALA A 322 -13.54 4.61 6.19
C ALA A 322 -12.05 4.46 5.85
N PRO A 323 -11.20 5.42 6.27
CA PRO A 323 -9.77 5.19 6.31
C PRO A 323 -9.49 4.07 7.30
N GLY A 324 -8.66 3.13 6.92
CA GLY A 324 -8.25 2.03 7.79
C GLY A 324 -6.98 1.43 7.26
N GLY A 325 -6.23 0.80 8.12
CA GLY A 325 -5.10 0.00 7.69
C GLY A 325 -3.79 0.38 8.31
N ASP A 326 -3.00 -0.66 8.53
CA ASP A 326 -1.63 -0.58 8.96
C ASP A 326 -0.74 -1.07 7.82
N THR A 327 0.28 -0.29 7.51
CA THR A 327 1.11 -0.50 6.33
C THR A 327 2.53 -0.06 6.67
N VAL A 328 3.54 -0.76 6.17
CA VAL A 328 4.93 -0.31 6.22
C VAL A 328 5.33 0.16 4.84
N TYR A 329 5.81 1.39 4.75
CA TYR A 329 6.43 1.93 3.56
C TYR A 329 7.92 2.25 3.84
N LEU A 330 8.77 1.89 2.91
CA LEU A 330 10.18 2.27 2.92
C LEU A 330 10.64 2.67 1.52
N THR A 331 11.62 3.57 1.47
CA THR A 331 12.30 3.93 0.23
C THR A 331 13.81 3.92 0.44
N VAL A 332 14.53 3.51 -0.59
CA VAL A 332 16.00 3.43 -0.58
C VAL A 332 16.51 4.00 -1.89
N VAL A 333 17.57 4.81 -1.80
CA VAL A 333 18.35 5.24 -2.97
C VAL A 333 19.80 4.91 -2.72
N ASP A 334 20.42 4.16 -3.64
CA ASP A 334 21.81 3.76 -3.51
C ASP A 334 22.80 4.82 -4.06
N LYS A 335 24.10 4.53 -3.94
CA LYS A 335 25.17 5.41 -4.45
C LYS A 335 25.11 5.64 -5.97
N ASP A 336 24.54 4.70 -6.72
CA ASP A 336 24.39 4.77 -8.17
C ASP A 336 23.05 5.43 -8.56
N ARG A 337 22.32 5.99 -7.58
CA ARG A 337 20.99 6.64 -7.73
C ARG A 337 19.89 5.71 -8.18
N ARG A 338 20.05 4.39 -7.97
CA ARG A 338 18.93 3.46 -8.13
C ARG A 338 17.97 3.62 -6.97
N ALA A 339 16.71 3.87 -7.27
CA ALA A 339 15.67 4.10 -6.29
C ALA A 339 14.78 2.86 -6.15
N CYS A 340 14.42 2.52 -4.92
CA CYS A 340 13.45 1.49 -4.60
C CYS A 340 12.36 2.07 -3.70
N SER A 341 11.13 2.10 -4.19
CA SER A 341 9.93 2.46 -3.45
C SER A 341 9.19 1.19 -3.09
N LEU A 342 9.13 0.84 -1.80
CA LEU A 342 8.61 -0.44 -1.32
C LEU A 342 7.51 -0.24 -0.30
N ILE A 343 6.39 -0.93 -0.50
CA ILE A 343 5.28 -0.92 0.44
C ILE A 343 4.82 -2.34 0.76
N ASN A 344 4.58 -2.61 2.04
CA ASN A 344 4.20 -3.91 2.56
C ASN A 344 3.04 -3.79 3.56
N SER A 345 2.02 -4.64 3.47
CA SER A 345 0.81 -4.49 4.28
C SER A 345 -0.01 -5.76 4.39
N LEU A 346 -0.61 -5.97 5.56
CA LEU A 346 -1.70 -6.94 5.79
C LEU A 346 -3.09 -6.36 5.46
N TYR A 347 -3.17 -5.09 5.12
CA TYR A 347 -4.33 -4.20 4.96
C TYR A 347 -4.75 -3.56 6.28
N SER A 348 -5.43 -4.24 7.18
CA SER A 348 -5.67 -3.75 8.56
C SER A 348 -4.53 -4.16 9.49
N SER A 349 -4.38 -3.47 10.63
CA SER A 349 -3.45 -3.86 11.68
C SER A 349 -3.64 -5.33 12.05
N PHE A 350 -2.58 -6.13 11.97
CA PHE A 350 -2.61 -7.59 12.11
C PHE A 350 -3.58 -8.29 11.15
N GLY A 351 -3.89 -7.68 10.01
CA GLY A 351 -4.74 -8.25 8.97
C GLY A 351 -6.08 -8.77 9.47
N SER A 352 -6.36 -10.04 9.20
CA SER A 352 -7.54 -10.75 9.69
C SER A 352 -7.52 -11.06 11.19
N GLY A 353 -6.37 -10.93 11.85
CA GLY A 353 -6.14 -11.43 13.21
C GLY A 353 -5.96 -12.94 13.28
N ILE A 354 -6.11 -13.65 12.16
CA ILE A 354 -5.87 -15.10 12.07
C ILE A 354 -4.37 -15.34 11.87
N CYS A 355 -3.80 -16.19 12.71
CA CYS A 355 -2.39 -16.56 12.65
C CYS A 355 -2.29 -18.10 12.68
N THR A 356 -1.32 -18.63 11.94
CA THR A 356 -0.99 -20.05 11.98
C THR A 356 -0.48 -20.48 13.36
N GLU A 357 -0.75 -21.72 13.74
CA GLU A 357 -0.40 -22.21 15.08
C GLU A 357 1.04 -22.61 15.23
N LYS A 358 1.70 -23.11 14.17
CA LYS A 358 3.05 -23.66 14.21
C LYS A 358 4.08 -22.70 13.62
N THR A 359 3.72 -22.02 12.53
CA THR A 359 4.67 -21.24 11.73
C THR A 359 4.66 -19.72 12.04
N GLY A 360 3.69 -19.25 12.86
CA GLY A 360 3.62 -17.85 13.28
C GLY A 360 3.28 -16.86 12.14
N VAL A 361 2.71 -17.34 11.05
CA VAL A 361 2.33 -16.50 9.90
C VAL A 361 0.99 -15.81 10.17
N MET A 362 0.98 -14.49 10.18
CA MET A 362 -0.22 -13.66 10.29
C MET A 362 -0.84 -13.43 8.92
N PHE A 363 -2.15 -13.67 8.78
CA PHE A 363 -2.84 -13.52 7.51
C PHE A 363 -3.38 -12.12 7.26
N ASN A 364 -3.27 -11.69 5.99
CA ASN A 364 -3.92 -10.49 5.49
C ASN A 364 -5.45 -10.60 5.53
N ASN A 365 -6.11 -9.45 5.28
CA ASN A 365 -7.56 -9.41 5.11
C ASN A 365 -7.99 -8.64 3.85
N ARG A 366 -7.19 -8.75 2.77
CA ARG A 366 -7.41 -8.04 1.51
C ARG A 366 -8.71 -8.41 0.80
N GLY A 367 -9.19 -9.63 0.97
CA GLY A 367 -10.47 -10.08 0.41
C GLY A 367 -11.66 -9.25 0.86
N SER A 368 -11.58 -8.55 2.01
CA SER A 368 -12.61 -7.60 2.43
C SER A 368 -12.75 -6.40 1.47
N GLY A 369 -11.77 -6.20 0.58
CA GLY A 369 -11.84 -5.20 -0.50
C GLY A 369 -12.72 -5.59 -1.69
N PHE A 370 -13.20 -6.83 -1.78
CA PHE A 370 -14.17 -7.22 -2.79
C PHE A 370 -15.56 -6.63 -2.52
N VAL A 371 -16.30 -6.42 -3.61
CA VAL A 371 -17.70 -5.98 -3.58
C VAL A 371 -18.61 -7.19 -3.71
N LEU A 372 -19.64 -7.28 -2.88
CA LEU A 372 -20.65 -8.34 -2.94
C LEU A 372 -21.84 -7.95 -3.85
N LYS A 373 -21.54 -7.41 -5.04
CA LYS A 373 -22.53 -7.13 -6.09
C LYS A 373 -22.08 -7.85 -7.35
N PRO A 374 -22.85 -8.82 -7.89
CA PRO A 374 -22.41 -9.70 -8.99
C PRO A 374 -21.91 -8.96 -10.23
N ASP A 375 -22.57 -7.85 -10.60
CA ASP A 375 -22.24 -7.08 -11.81
C ASP A 375 -21.14 -6.03 -11.60
N HIS A 376 -20.54 -5.96 -10.42
CA HIS A 376 -19.51 -4.97 -10.16
C HIS A 376 -18.15 -5.46 -10.70
N PRO A 377 -17.32 -4.59 -11.32
CA PRO A 377 -15.99 -4.98 -11.79
C PRO A 377 -15.12 -5.62 -10.70
N ASN A 378 -15.22 -5.12 -9.46
CA ASN A 378 -14.52 -5.65 -8.29
C ASN A 378 -15.37 -6.65 -7.47
N ALA A 379 -16.35 -7.34 -8.11
CA ALA A 379 -17.11 -8.38 -7.44
C ALA A 379 -16.21 -9.55 -7.04
N LEU A 380 -16.51 -10.18 -5.90
CA LEU A 380 -15.87 -11.42 -5.49
C LEU A 380 -16.04 -12.49 -6.58
N GLY A 381 -14.95 -13.14 -6.95
CA GLY A 381 -14.96 -14.19 -7.98
C GLY A 381 -13.72 -15.09 -7.91
N PRO A 382 -13.78 -16.26 -8.57
CA PRO A 382 -12.67 -17.19 -8.62
C PRO A 382 -11.47 -16.60 -9.36
N ALA A 383 -10.26 -16.98 -8.93
CA ALA A 383 -9.00 -16.56 -9.53
C ALA A 383 -8.87 -15.04 -9.76
N LYS A 384 -9.52 -14.24 -8.91
CA LYS A 384 -9.62 -12.80 -9.04
C LYS A 384 -8.94 -12.07 -7.90
N ARG A 385 -8.33 -10.93 -8.21
CA ARG A 385 -7.70 -10.02 -7.26
C ARG A 385 -8.66 -8.94 -6.83
N PRO A 386 -8.79 -8.64 -5.52
CA PRO A 386 -9.53 -7.48 -5.08
C PRO A 386 -8.82 -6.18 -5.46
N MET A 387 -9.54 -5.08 -5.53
CA MET A 387 -8.95 -3.74 -5.52
C MET A 387 -7.98 -3.63 -4.34
N HIS A 388 -6.80 -3.08 -4.60
CA HIS A 388 -5.69 -3.05 -3.68
C HIS A 388 -5.30 -1.63 -3.28
N THR A 389 -5.00 -1.43 -1.99
CA THR A 389 -4.78 -0.08 -1.45
C THR A 389 -3.33 0.35 -1.39
N ILE A 390 -2.34 -0.56 -1.46
CA ILE A 390 -0.94 -0.17 -1.39
C ILE A 390 -0.42 0.32 -2.75
N ILE A 391 0.24 1.47 -2.72
CA ILE A 391 0.73 2.19 -3.90
C ILE A 391 2.09 2.82 -3.57
N PRO A 392 3.23 2.19 -3.89
CA PRO A 392 4.51 2.87 -3.88
C PRO A 392 4.61 3.80 -5.07
N ALA A 393 5.25 4.96 -4.95
CA ALA A 393 5.35 5.94 -6.01
C ALA A 393 6.78 6.37 -6.32
N LEU A 394 6.98 6.80 -7.56
CA LEU A 394 8.14 7.57 -7.98
C LEU A 394 7.65 8.85 -8.67
N ALA A 395 8.37 9.94 -8.46
CA ALA A 395 8.20 11.16 -9.22
C ALA A 395 9.42 11.36 -10.12
N MET A 396 9.18 11.44 -11.42
CA MET A 396 10.23 11.52 -12.44
C MET A 396 10.31 12.93 -13.01
N LYS A 397 11.50 13.41 -13.28
CA LYS A 397 11.73 14.68 -13.95
C LYS A 397 12.81 14.52 -15.02
N SER A 398 12.48 14.89 -16.26
CA SER A 398 13.39 14.74 -17.39
C SER A 398 13.95 13.32 -17.53
N GLY A 399 13.11 12.31 -17.38
CA GLY A 399 13.46 10.89 -17.50
C GLY A 399 14.25 10.30 -16.32
N ARG A 400 14.51 11.05 -15.25
CA ARG A 400 15.23 10.58 -14.06
C ARG A 400 14.36 10.65 -12.82
N CYS A 401 14.61 9.77 -11.85
CA CYS A 401 13.93 9.85 -10.54
C CYS A 401 14.32 11.14 -9.83
N ASP A 402 13.34 11.98 -9.54
CA ASP A 402 13.48 13.18 -8.71
C ASP A 402 13.16 12.86 -7.23
N VAL A 403 12.07 12.12 -7.01
CA VAL A 403 11.65 11.71 -5.66
C VAL A 403 11.15 10.28 -5.68
N SER A 404 11.66 9.46 -4.78
CA SER A 404 11.07 8.16 -4.42
C SER A 404 10.29 8.34 -3.12
N PHE A 405 8.99 8.07 -3.12
CA PHE A 405 8.13 8.34 -1.97
C PHE A 405 6.92 7.42 -1.90
N GLY A 406 6.29 7.39 -0.74
CA GLY A 406 5.01 6.75 -0.52
C GLY A 406 4.40 7.16 0.81
N VAL A 407 3.10 6.95 0.91
CA VAL A 407 2.33 7.29 2.10
C VAL A 407 1.50 6.08 2.49
N MET A 408 1.73 5.53 3.67
CA MET A 408 0.88 4.47 4.20
C MET A 408 -0.49 5.01 4.65
N GLY A 409 -1.50 4.14 4.89
CA GLY A 409 -2.81 4.57 5.40
C GLY A 409 -4.00 4.05 4.60
N ALA A 410 -3.92 2.83 4.04
CA ALA A 410 -4.99 2.18 3.28
C ALA A 410 -5.66 3.10 2.25
N HIS A 411 -6.94 3.44 2.43
CA HIS A 411 -7.68 4.29 1.51
C HIS A 411 -7.18 5.74 1.46
N TYR A 412 -6.45 6.21 2.45
CA TYR A 412 -5.85 7.54 2.46
C TYR A 412 -4.70 7.70 1.46
N GLN A 413 -4.02 6.61 1.07
CA GLN A 413 -2.77 6.68 0.29
C GLN A 413 -2.86 7.57 -0.97
N PRO A 414 -3.90 7.50 -1.84
CA PRO A 414 -3.99 8.36 -3.01
C PRO A 414 -4.03 9.86 -2.65
N MET A 415 -4.76 10.20 -1.59
CA MET A 415 -4.82 11.58 -1.11
C MET A 415 -3.51 12.03 -0.48
N GLY A 416 -2.84 11.12 0.25
CA GLY A 416 -1.52 11.35 0.82
C GLY A 416 -0.45 11.58 -0.27
N HIS A 417 -0.43 10.78 -1.33
CA HIS A 417 0.46 10.98 -2.48
C HIS A 417 0.20 12.33 -3.14
N THR A 418 -1.07 12.64 -3.38
CA THR A 418 -1.45 13.94 -3.95
C THR A 418 -1.00 15.09 -3.04
N GLN A 419 -1.17 14.99 -1.73
CA GLN A 419 -0.74 16.03 -0.80
C GLN A 419 0.79 16.21 -0.84
N MET A 420 1.58 15.14 -0.88
CA MET A 420 3.03 15.21 -1.05
C MET A 420 3.40 15.92 -2.35
N VAL A 421 2.76 15.56 -3.47
CA VAL A 421 3.01 16.18 -4.78
C VAL A 421 2.68 17.67 -4.76
N LEU A 422 1.50 18.06 -4.27
CA LEU A 422 1.11 19.48 -4.17
C LEU A 422 2.09 20.26 -3.29
N ASN A 423 2.44 19.71 -2.12
CA ASN A 423 3.35 20.37 -1.19
C ASN A 423 4.72 20.62 -1.82
N MET A 424 5.25 19.66 -2.56
CA MET A 424 6.56 19.79 -3.22
C MET A 424 6.49 20.68 -4.49
N VAL A 425 5.45 20.52 -5.32
CA VAL A 425 5.38 21.15 -6.66
C VAL A 425 4.75 22.55 -6.59
N ASP A 426 3.60 22.68 -5.95
CA ASP A 426 2.87 23.96 -5.92
C ASP A 426 3.41 24.90 -4.85
N TYR A 427 3.79 24.36 -3.68
CA TYR A 427 4.24 25.15 -2.54
C TYR A 427 5.76 25.15 -2.33
N GLY A 428 6.52 24.41 -3.15
CA GLY A 428 7.99 24.42 -3.11
C GLY A 428 8.60 23.87 -1.82
N MET A 429 7.86 23.06 -1.07
CA MET A 429 8.34 22.46 0.18
C MET A 429 9.39 21.37 -0.10
N ASP A 430 10.35 21.24 0.80
CA ASP A 430 11.21 20.05 0.81
C ASP A 430 10.43 18.80 1.26
N VAL A 431 11.07 17.63 1.14
CA VAL A 431 10.38 16.35 1.42
C VAL A 431 9.99 16.19 2.88
N GLN A 432 10.72 16.79 3.85
CA GLN A 432 10.36 16.75 5.26
C GLN A 432 9.19 17.67 5.56
N ALA A 433 9.28 18.94 5.12
CA ALA A 433 8.19 19.90 5.27
C ALA A 433 6.90 19.39 4.61
N ALA A 434 7.02 18.74 3.44
CA ALA A 434 5.88 18.14 2.75
C ALA A 434 5.24 17.00 3.56
N ALA A 435 6.04 16.17 4.26
CA ALA A 435 5.56 15.10 5.12
C ALA A 435 4.92 15.61 6.41
N ASP A 436 5.46 16.70 6.99
CA ASP A 436 5.01 17.29 8.26
C ASP A 436 3.65 18.00 8.15
N MET A 437 3.26 18.40 6.95
CA MET A 437 2.00 19.13 6.72
C MET A 437 0.80 18.39 7.31
N PRO A 438 -0.10 19.07 8.00
CA PRO A 438 -1.30 18.48 8.55
C PRO A 438 -2.24 17.99 7.44
N ARG A 439 -2.98 16.95 7.76
CA ARG A 439 -3.78 16.18 6.79
C ARG A 439 -5.27 16.37 7.02
N ALA A 440 -6.02 16.28 5.92
CA ALA A 440 -7.46 16.17 5.94
C ALA A 440 -7.87 14.97 5.08
N PHE A 441 -8.91 14.24 5.48
CA PHE A 441 -9.51 13.17 4.73
C PHE A 441 -11.01 13.13 5.00
N TYR A 442 -11.72 12.18 4.47
CA TYR A 442 -13.14 11.98 4.79
C TYR A 442 -13.41 10.50 5.07
N GLU A 443 -14.35 10.28 5.99
CA GLU A 443 -14.92 8.98 6.29
C GLU A 443 -16.44 9.07 6.16
N GLY A 444 -17.01 8.28 5.26
CA GLY A 444 -18.43 8.44 4.93
C GLY A 444 -18.72 9.86 4.43
N ASN A 445 -19.46 10.62 5.21
CA ASN A 445 -19.77 12.01 4.92
C ASN A 445 -18.99 13.01 5.79
N ILE A 446 -18.22 12.55 6.78
CA ILE A 446 -17.50 13.39 7.72
C ILE A 446 -16.13 13.73 7.12
N THR A 447 -15.76 14.98 7.15
CA THR A 447 -14.40 15.44 6.87
C THR A 447 -13.59 15.38 8.17
N LEU A 448 -12.59 14.55 8.19
CA LEU A 448 -11.67 14.39 9.30
C LEU A 448 -10.45 15.29 9.07
N VAL A 449 -10.03 16.02 10.08
CA VAL A 449 -8.85 16.89 10.03
C VAL A 449 -7.90 16.60 11.18
N GLU A 450 -6.59 16.62 10.92
CA GLU A 450 -5.59 16.53 11.99
C GLU A 450 -5.54 17.82 12.82
N ARG A 451 -5.10 17.71 14.09
CA ARG A 451 -5.01 18.83 15.05
C ARG A 451 -4.15 20.03 14.57
N GLY A 452 -3.22 19.79 13.64
CA GLY A 452 -2.38 20.85 13.06
C GLY A 452 -3.08 21.73 12.04
N ILE A 453 -4.33 21.44 11.65
CA ILE A 453 -5.10 22.30 10.74
C ILE A 453 -5.64 23.50 11.51
N PRO A 454 -5.40 24.75 11.03
CA PRO A 454 -5.85 25.97 11.71
C PRO A 454 -7.37 26.00 11.94
N ALA A 455 -7.82 26.54 13.08
CA ALA A 455 -9.23 26.66 13.41
C ALA A 455 -10.01 27.44 12.33
N ALA A 456 -9.41 28.50 11.77
CA ALA A 456 -10.02 29.29 10.68
C ALA A 456 -10.28 28.42 9.43
N THR A 457 -9.41 27.44 9.16
CA THR A 457 -9.59 26.50 8.05
C THR A 457 -10.73 25.52 8.34
N VAL A 458 -10.82 25.03 9.57
CA VAL A 458 -11.94 24.19 10.00
C VAL A 458 -13.28 24.92 9.82
N GLU A 459 -13.37 26.16 10.28
CA GLU A 459 -14.58 26.99 10.11
C GLU A 459 -14.86 27.31 8.64
N GLY A 460 -13.81 27.58 7.85
CA GLY A 460 -13.95 27.79 6.41
C GLY A 460 -14.46 26.54 5.66
N LEU A 461 -14.07 25.34 6.08
CA LEU A 461 -14.62 24.09 5.55
C LEU A 461 -16.09 23.89 5.97
N ARG A 462 -16.43 24.16 7.22
CA ARG A 462 -17.82 24.10 7.71
C ARG A 462 -18.73 25.06 6.95
N ALA A 463 -18.27 26.28 6.72
CA ALA A 463 -19.01 27.27 5.94
C ALA A 463 -19.30 26.83 4.50
N ARG A 464 -18.45 25.92 3.93
CA ARG A 464 -18.65 25.28 2.62
C ARG A 464 -19.52 24.03 2.69
N GLY A 465 -20.08 23.68 3.85
CA GLY A 465 -20.97 22.54 4.04
C GLY A 465 -20.25 21.22 4.32
N HIS A 466 -18.94 21.24 4.66
CA HIS A 466 -18.28 20.05 5.20
C HIS A 466 -18.70 19.85 6.66
N GLU A 467 -19.09 18.62 7.00
CA GLU A 467 -19.18 18.19 8.39
C GLU A 467 -17.77 17.84 8.86
N VAL A 468 -17.20 18.63 9.77
CA VAL A 468 -15.78 18.52 10.14
C VAL A 468 -15.63 18.03 11.57
N ALA A 469 -14.87 16.94 11.74
CA ALA A 469 -14.41 16.42 13.02
C ALA A 469 -12.87 16.47 13.08
N VAL A 470 -12.33 16.74 14.28
CA VAL A 470 -10.89 16.66 14.53
C VAL A 470 -10.55 15.25 14.92
N GLU A 471 -9.66 14.62 14.15
CA GLU A 471 -9.20 13.26 14.39
C GLU A 471 -8.22 13.22 15.58
N PRO A 472 -8.45 12.40 16.59
CA PRO A 472 -7.56 12.30 17.74
C PRO A 472 -6.23 11.61 17.43
N SER A 473 -6.21 10.74 16.43
CA SER A 473 -5.03 9.97 16.02
C SER A 473 -4.60 10.31 14.60
N PRO A 474 -3.31 10.56 14.33
CA PRO A 474 -2.86 10.88 12.98
C PRO A 474 -2.98 9.67 12.04
N TRP A 475 -3.29 9.95 10.76
CA TRP A 475 -3.31 8.93 9.73
C TRP A 475 -2.08 8.97 8.86
N GLY A 476 -1.92 7.84 8.16
CA GLY A 476 -0.89 7.70 7.17
C GLY A 476 0.50 7.82 7.78
N GLY A 477 1.48 7.84 6.91
CA GLY A 477 2.87 8.04 7.24
C GLY A 477 3.64 8.14 5.95
N ALA A 478 4.30 9.30 5.73
CA ALA A 478 5.04 9.59 4.51
C ALA A 478 6.53 9.33 4.71
N GLN A 479 7.17 8.66 3.74
CA GLN A 479 8.63 8.58 3.64
C GLN A 479 9.01 9.01 2.24
N ALA A 480 10.07 9.80 2.11
CA ALA A 480 10.53 10.26 0.82
C ALA A 480 12.05 10.44 0.78
N ILE A 481 12.64 10.19 -0.39
CA ILE A 481 14.02 10.56 -0.70
C ILE A 481 14.01 11.35 -2.01
N ARG A 482 14.45 12.60 -1.96
CA ARG A 482 14.70 13.41 -3.14
C ARG A 482 16.13 13.24 -3.59
N ILE A 483 16.35 13.08 -4.88
CA ILE A 483 17.66 13.06 -5.51
C ILE A 483 17.93 14.46 -6.06
N ASP A 484 18.80 15.21 -5.41
CA ASP A 484 19.28 16.49 -5.91
C ASP A 484 20.44 16.22 -6.87
N TRP A 485 20.12 16.16 -8.15
CA TRP A 485 21.06 15.84 -9.21
C TRP A 485 22.11 16.93 -9.43
N ASP A 486 21.77 18.19 -9.13
CA ASP A 486 22.67 19.33 -9.34
C ASP A 486 23.76 19.37 -8.27
N ARG A 487 23.40 19.09 -7.02
CA ARG A 487 24.35 19.03 -5.91
C ARG A 487 24.91 17.62 -5.66
N GLY A 488 24.36 16.59 -6.29
CA GLY A 488 24.78 15.22 -6.13
C GLY A 488 24.43 14.61 -4.77
N VAL A 489 23.46 15.17 -4.03
CA VAL A 489 23.08 14.72 -2.67
C VAL A 489 21.70 14.09 -2.63
N LEU A 490 21.44 13.30 -1.59
CA LEU A 490 20.13 12.74 -1.27
C LEU A 490 19.54 13.52 -0.08
N ILE A 491 18.24 13.85 -0.17
CA ILE A 491 17.51 14.56 0.86
C ILE A 491 16.40 13.63 1.35
N GLY A 492 16.54 13.09 2.57
CA GLY A 492 15.54 12.21 3.19
C GLY A 492 14.51 12.99 3.99
N GLY A 493 13.25 12.57 3.90
CA GLY A 493 12.16 13.02 4.75
C GLY A 493 11.44 11.83 5.37
N SER A 494 11.13 11.89 6.65
CA SER A 494 10.52 10.80 7.40
C SER A 494 9.33 11.26 8.23
N GLU A 495 8.33 10.42 8.34
CA GLU A 495 7.09 10.67 9.05
C GLU A 495 7.29 10.79 10.57
N PRO A 496 7.07 11.94 11.20
CA PRO A 496 7.24 12.08 12.64
C PRO A 496 6.12 11.43 13.47
N ARG A 497 4.96 11.11 12.84
CA ARG A 497 3.79 10.56 13.52
C ARG A 497 3.84 9.04 13.69
N LYS A 498 4.83 8.35 13.10
CA LYS A 498 4.83 6.88 12.90
C LYS A 498 6.17 6.19 13.18
N ASP A 499 6.97 6.70 14.10
CA ASP A 499 8.32 6.17 14.40
C ASP A 499 9.19 6.01 13.14
N GLY A 500 9.00 6.89 12.16
CA GLY A 500 9.78 6.90 10.93
C GLY A 500 11.21 7.39 11.17
N CYS A 501 12.13 6.96 10.29
CA CYS A 501 13.53 7.36 10.37
C CYS A 501 14.12 7.54 8.96
N ALA A 502 14.82 8.65 8.72
CA ALA A 502 15.64 8.86 7.55
C ALA A 502 17.11 8.65 7.94
N LEU A 503 17.78 7.73 7.26
CA LEU A 503 19.18 7.37 7.52
C LEU A 503 20.01 7.50 6.24
N GLY A 504 21.21 8.07 6.36
CA GLY A 504 22.21 8.09 5.31
C GLY A 504 23.55 7.55 5.84
N TYR A 505 24.30 6.85 4.99
CA TYR A 505 25.63 6.27 5.31
C TYR A 505 26.51 6.16 4.07
#